data_68e3850fac7e44ed4568b7dccf3343f8
#
_entry.id   68e3850fac7e44ed4568b7dccf3343f8
#
_cell.length_a   1.000
_cell.length_b   1.000
_cell.length_c   1.000
_cell.angle_alpha   90.00
_cell.angle_beta   90.00
_cell.angle_gamma   90.00
#
_symmetry.space_group_name_H-M   'P 1'
#
loop_
_entity.id
_entity.type
_entity.pdbx_description
1 polymer ?
#
loop_
_entity_poly.entity_id
_entity_poly.type
_entity_poly.pdbx_seq_one_letter_code
_entity_poly.pdbx_strand_id
1 'polypeptide(L)'
;MEYRTIGPSDLRLPVITFGAWATGGWMWGGADRRAAVAAIRAAYDAGITAIDTAPIYGQGLSEEVVAEALEGIPRDRVQLLTKFGFRWDLKQGEFGMHTQDRYGRPLEVYKYAGRESVIQECEQSLRRLRTDHIDLLQHHTPDGTTPISETMEAMERLVQQGKVRYIGVSNYTVEQLNEARDHARVVSDQVPYSMLKRAVEQELIPYSAQHGVGIIAYSPLERGLLTGKYRPGHVFAPGDHRTGHKHFRSQNIQRVNAMLNALRPIAADKGCTLGQLVLRWTLDRPGITVLLVGARDARQATENANAMKVMLAPEERRTIDAALEGLVLDLH
;
A
#
# COMPACT_ATOMS: atom_id res chain seq x y z
N MET A 1 9.03 2.92 -17.36
CA MET A 1 8.62 2.28 -16.09
C MET A 1 9.03 0.81 -16.14
N GLU A 2 9.64 0.29 -15.06
CA GLU A 2 9.95 -1.14 -14.88
C GLU A 2 8.68 -1.87 -14.43
N TYR A 3 8.50 -3.12 -14.89
CA TYR A 3 7.39 -3.99 -14.50
C TYR A 3 7.91 -5.31 -13.96
N ARG A 4 7.30 -5.83 -12.90
CA ARG A 4 7.60 -7.15 -12.33
C ARG A 4 6.36 -8.02 -12.29
N THR A 5 6.53 -9.31 -12.51
CA THR A 5 5.47 -10.30 -12.34
C THR A 5 5.23 -10.56 -10.85
N ILE A 6 3.99 -10.67 -10.45
CA ILE A 6 3.59 -10.92 -9.06
C ILE A 6 3.43 -12.42 -8.84
N GLY A 7 4.34 -13.00 -8.05
CA GLY A 7 4.26 -14.41 -7.69
C GLY A 7 4.11 -15.36 -8.89
N PRO A 8 3.43 -16.48 -8.72
CA PRO A 8 3.22 -17.47 -9.77
C PRO A 8 2.02 -17.08 -10.66
N SER A 9 2.00 -15.87 -11.23
CA SER A 9 0.91 -15.35 -12.07
C SER A 9 1.46 -14.79 -13.39
N ASP A 10 0.58 -14.34 -14.27
CA ASP A 10 0.94 -13.49 -15.42
C ASP A 10 0.69 -11.99 -15.12
N LEU A 11 0.25 -11.68 -13.90
CA LEU A 11 0.00 -10.30 -13.49
C LEU A 11 1.30 -9.53 -13.39
N ARG A 12 1.50 -8.58 -14.30
CA ARG A 12 2.64 -7.68 -14.30
C ARG A 12 2.23 -6.31 -13.76
N LEU A 13 2.88 -5.88 -12.70
CA LEU A 13 2.66 -4.56 -12.10
C LEU A 13 3.87 -3.66 -12.33
N PRO A 14 3.65 -2.33 -12.53
CA PRO A 14 4.74 -1.37 -12.47
C PRO A 14 5.34 -1.40 -11.07
N VAL A 15 6.66 -1.37 -10.97
CA VAL A 15 7.35 -1.46 -9.66
C VAL A 15 7.02 -0.33 -8.70
N ILE A 16 6.54 0.81 -9.22
CA ILE A 16 5.80 1.84 -8.47
C ILE A 16 4.33 1.68 -8.85
N THR A 17 3.51 1.24 -7.92
CA THR A 17 2.07 1.11 -8.03
C THR A 17 1.40 2.23 -7.23
N PHE A 18 0.32 2.82 -7.74
CA PHE A 18 -0.36 3.92 -7.05
C PHE A 18 -1.13 3.41 -5.82
N GLY A 19 -0.77 3.88 -4.63
CA GLY A 19 -1.49 3.57 -3.39
C GLY A 19 -2.56 4.62 -3.09
N ALA A 20 -3.83 4.25 -3.21
CA ALA A 20 -4.96 5.18 -3.14
C ALA A 20 -5.51 5.42 -1.72
N TRP A 21 -4.79 5.08 -0.65
CA TRP A 21 -5.31 5.29 0.72
C TRP A 21 -5.63 6.76 1.01
N ALA A 22 -4.75 7.69 0.63
CA ALA A 22 -4.99 9.11 0.85
C ALA A 22 -6.11 9.69 -0.02
N THR A 23 -6.46 9.02 -1.12
CA THR A 23 -7.47 9.45 -2.10
C THR A 23 -8.88 9.50 -1.49
N GLY A 24 -9.19 8.55 -0.58
CA GLY A 24 -10.46 8.54 0.15
C GLY A 24 -10.53 9.56 1.30
N GLY A 25 -9.45 10.28 1.62
CA GLY A 25 -9.39 11.29 2.68
C GLY A 25 -9.50 10.76 4.11
N TRP A 26 -9.98 9.55 4.29
CA TRP A 26 -10.14 8.90 5.58
C TRP A 26 -8.78 8.72 6.28
N MET A 27 -8.68 9.17 7.53
CA MET A 27 -7.45 9.19 8.33
C MET A 27 -6.32 10.09 7.77
N TRP A 28 -6.60 10.95 6.77
CA TRP A 28 -5.63 11.87 6.18
C TRP A 28 -5.99 13.35 6.31
N GLY A 29 -6.97 13.67 7.19
CA GLY A 29 -7.48 15.03 7.33
C GLY A 29 -8.27 15.53 6.12
N GLY A 30 -8.91 14.60 5.40
CA GLY A 30 -9.67 14.88 4.18
C GLY A 30 -8.84 14.75 2.90
N ALA A 31 -9.53 14.80 1.76
CA ALA A 31 -8.95 14.79 0.41
C ALA A 31 -9.68 15.76 -0.51
N ASP A 32 -8.96 16.38 -1.41
CA ASP A 32 -9.53 17.08 -2.56
C ASP A 32 -9.76 16.06 -3.69
N ARG A 33 -11.02 15.83 -4.04
CA ARG A 33 -11.41 14.83 -5.05
C ARG A 33 -10.81 15.15 -6.42
N ARG A 34 -10.78 16.42 -6.84
CA ARG A 34 -10.23 16.82 -8.14
C ARG A 34 -8.70 16.60 -8.18
N ALA A 35 -8.01 16.98 -7.11
CA ALA A 35 -6.57 16.75 -6.99
C ALA A 35 -6.25 15.23 -6.98
N ALA A 36 -7.06 14.42 -6.31
CA ALA A 36 -6.91 12.97 -6.28
C ALA A 36 -7.10 12.33 -7.67
N VAL A 37 -8.13 12.72 -8.41
CA VAL A 37 -8.35 12.30 -9.81
C VAL A 37 -7.17 12.71 -10.69
N ALA A 38 -6.71 13.95 -10.58
CA ALA A 38 -5.55 14.44 -11.33
C ALA A 38 -4.26 13.69 -10.97
N ALA A 39 -4.08 13.30 -9.69
CA ALA A 39 -2.94 12.50 -9.27
C ALA A 39 -2.92 11.11 -9.90
N ILE A 40 -4.07 10.41 -9.94
CA ILE A 40 -4.19 9.09 -10.56
C ILE A 40 -3.94 9.18 -12.07
N ARG A 41 -4.52 10.17 -12.75
CA ARG A 41 -4.29 10.39 -14.19
C ARG A 41 -2.81 10.68 -14.49
N ALA A 42 -2.18 11.56 -13.73
CA ALA A 42 -0.76 11.86 -13.89
C ALA A 42 0.13 10.64 -13.58
N ALA A 43 -0.25 9.79 -12.64
CA ALA A 43 0.42 8.51 -12.40
C ALA A 43 0.33 7.59 -13.62
N TYR A 44 -0.87 7.43 -14.18
CA TYR A 44 -1.09 6.63 -15.38
C TYR A 44 -0.27 7.15 -16.58
N ASP A 45 -0.30 8.45 -16.84
CA ASP A 45 0.47 9.09 -17.92
C ASP A 45 1.98 8.91 -17.74
N ALA A 46 2.46 8.81 -16.49
CA ALA A 46 3.85 8.51 -16.15
C ALA A 46 4.19 7.00 -16.20
N GLY A 47 3.25 6.14 -16.59
CA GLY A 47 3.41 4.69 -16.74
C GLY A 47 3.12 3.88 -15.46
N ILE A 48 2.52 4.49 -14.42
CA ILE A 48 1.99 3.78 -13.25
C ILE A 48 0.58 3.32 -13.59
N THR A 49 0.46 2.16 -14.24
CA THR A 49 -0.81 1.62 -14.72
C THR A 49 -1.57 0.81 -13.68
N ALA A 50 -0.96 0.50 -12.55
CA ALA A 50 -1.59 -0.24 -11.46
C ALA A 50 -2.00 0.69 -10.31
N ILE A 51 -3.21 0.44 -9.77
CA ILE A 51 -3.78 1.22 -8.67
C ILE A 51 -4.26 0.25 -7.59
N ASP A 52 -3.77 0.43 -6.37
CA ASP A 52 -4.20 -0.29 -5.17
C ASP A 52 -5.11 0.59 -4.33
N THR A 53 -6.30 0.11 -4.03
CA THR A 53 -7.32 0.77 -3.22
C THR A 53 -7.90 -0.20 -2.16
N ALA A 54 -8.96 0.23 -1.46
CA ALA A 54 -9.76 -0.61 -0.56
C ALA A 54 -11.12 0.03 -0.27
N PRO A 55 -12.16 -0.77 0.02
CA PRO A 55 -13.48 -0.29 0.42
C PRO A 55 -13.45 0.61 1.65
N ILE A 56 -12.63 0.28 2.65
CA ILE A 56 -12.53 1.06 3.90
C ILE A 56 -11.96 2.48 3.67
N TYR A 57 -11.25 2.75 2.57
CA TYR A 57 -10.67 4.05 2.30
C TYR A 57 -11.74 5.10 1.95
N GLY A 58 -12.25 5.75 3.00
CA GLY A 58 -13.36 6.69 2.90
C GLY A 58 -14.71 6.03 2.61
N GLN A 59 -14.91 4.80 3.09
CA GLN A 59 -16.15 4.03 2.95
C GLN A 59 -16.62 3.97 1.48
N GLY A 60 -15.75 3.48 0.62
CA GLY A 60 -15.96 3.33 -0.83
C GLY A 60 -15.52 4.53 -1.67
N LEU A 61 -15.29 5.71 -1.08
CA LEU A 61 -14.94 6.93 -1.83
C LEU A 61 -13.66 6.76 -2.67
N SER A 62 -12.63 6.08 -2.13
CA SER A 62 -11.40 5.86 -2.88
C SER A 62 -11.63 5.05 -4.16
N GLU A 63 -12.46 4.00 -4.12
CA GLU A 63 -12.79 3.20 -5.30
C GLU A 63 -13.61 4.01 -6.32
N GLU A 64 -14.56 4.87 -5.86
CA GLU A 64 -15.31 5.78 -6.73
C GLU A 64 -14.39 6.81 -7.43
N VAL A 65 -13.40 7.35 -6.71
CA VAL A 65 -12.42 8.31 -7.28
C VAL A 65 -11.49 7.61 -8.27
N VAL A 66 -11.09 6.37 -7.99
CA VAL A 66 -10.33 5.55 -8.95
C VAL A 66 -11.12 5.33 -10.23
N ALA A 67 -12.40 4.95 -10.12
CA ALA A 67 -13.27 4.77 -11.29
C ALA A 67 -13.39 6.06 -12.12
N GLU A 68 -13.60 7.21 -11.47
CA GLU A 68 -13.66 8.52 -12.14
C GLU A 68 -12.34 8.88 -12.84
N ALA A 69 -11.21 8.62 -12.19
CA ALA A 69 -9.90 8.90 -12.75
C ALA A 69 -9.59 8.04 -13.98
N LEU A 70 -10.13 6.83 -14.04
CA LEU A 70 -9.92 5.89 -15.14
C LEU A 70 -10.95 6.01 -16.28
N GLU A 71 -11.91 6.92 -16.16
CA GLU A 71 -12.91 7.14 -17.19
C GLU A 71 -12.27 7.49 -18.55
N GLY A 72 -12.60 6.72 -19.59
CA GLY A 72 -12.02 6.84 -20.93
C GLY A 72 -10.69 6.10 -21.14
N ILE A 73 -10.15 5.44 -20.11
CA ILE A 73 -8.98 4.56 -20.25
C ILE A 73 -9.46 3.12 -20.46
N PRO A 74 -8.99 2.42 -21.51
CA PRO A 74 -9.35 1.01 -21.74
C PRO A 74 -8.99 0.14 -20.52
N ARG A 75 -9.92 -0.75 -20.11
CA ARG A 75 -9.80 -1.57 -18.91
C ARG A 75 -8.57 -2.49 -18.92
N ASP A 76 -8.18 -2.99 -20.09
CA ASP A 76 -7.01 -3.84 -20.30
C ASP A 76 -5.67 -3.09 -20.17
N ARG A 77 -5.69 -1.76 -20.09
CA ARG A 77 -4.50 -0.93 -19.90
C ARG A 77 -4.18 -0.63 -18.45
N VAL A 78 -5.03 -1.07 -17.53
CA VAL A 78 -4.86 -0.82 -16.08
C VAL A 78 -4.94 -2.12 -15.29
N GLN A 79 -4.28 -2.15 -14.15
CA GLN A 79 -4.38 -3.22 -13.16
C GLN A 79 -5.03 -2.65 -11.90
N LEU A 80 -6.19 -3.20 -11.54
CA LEU A 80 -6.96 -2.79 -10.36
C LEU A 80 -6.76 -3.78 -9.23
N LEU A 81 -6.20 -3.29 -8.14
CA LEU A 81 -6.00 -4.01 -6.90
C LEU A 81 -6.94 -3.41 -5.85
N THR A 82 -7.74 -4.24 -5.18
CA THR A 82 -8.55 -3.80 -4.04
C THR A 82 -8.54 -4.86 -2.94
N LYS A 83 -9.25 -4.58 -1.86
CA LYS A 83 -9.23 -5.41 -0.65
C LYS A 83 -10.64 -5.66 -0.13
N PHE A 84 -10.76 -6.50 0.88
CA PHE A 84 -11.97 -6.74 1.66
C PHE A 84 -11.59 -7.09 3.11
N GLY A 85 -12.58 -7.18 4.00
CA GLY A 85 -12.40 -7.69 5.36
C GLY A 85 -12.40 -6.61 6.44
N PHE A 86 -12.42 -5.32 6.10
CA PHE A 86 -12.73 -4.25 7.06
C PHE A 86 -14.18 -3.78 6.86
N ARG A 87 -15.05 -4.16 7.82
CA ARG A 87 -16.49 -3.86 7.78
C ARG A 87 -16.83 -2.69 8.70
N TRP A 88 -17.53 -1.72 8.17
CA TRP A 88 -18.09 -0.58 8.93
C TRP A 88 -19.62 -0.55 8.92
N ASP A 89 -20.20 -1.40 8.11
CA ASP A 89 -21.63 -1.58 7.87
C ASP A 89 -22.20 -2.82 8.57
N LEU A 90 -21.33 -3.64 9.18
CA LEU A 90 -21.68 -4.88 9.83
C LEU A 90 -20.89 -5.01 11.15
N LYS A 91 -21.59 -5.19 12.26
CA LYS A 91 -20.98 -5.46 13.58
C LYS A 91 -20.82 -6.97 13.79
N GLN A 92 -19.93 -7.57 13.02
CA GLN A 92 -19.60 -9.00 13.07
C GLN A 92 -18.11 -9.20 12.93
N GLY A 93 -17.59 -10.28 13.54
CA GLY A 93 -16.16 -10.58 13.52
C GLY A 93 -15.40 -9.95 14.68
N GLU A 94 -14.10 -9.73 14.47
CA GLU A 94 -13.21 -9.13 15.46
C GLU A 94 -13.33 -7.60 15.44
N PHE A 95 -13.51 -6.97 16.60
CA PHE A 95 -13.45 -5.51 16.67
C PHE A 95 -12.09 -5.00 16.22
N GLY A 96 -12.07 -4.11 15.26
CA GLY A 96 -10.85 -3.55 14.71
C GLY A 96 -10.46 -2.23 15.34
N MET A 97 -11.33 -1.21 15.21
CA MET A 97 -11.00 0.13 15.72
C MET A 97 -12.22 1.06 15.82
N HIS A 98 -12.12 2.04 16.71
CA HIS A 98 -12.94 3.24 16.63
C HIS A 98 -12.30 4.27 15.70
N THR A 99 -13.09 4.89 14.83
CA THR A 99 -12.66 5.91 13.89
C THR A 99 -13.77 6.90 13.60
N GLN A 100 -13.64 7.70 12.56
CA GLN A 100 -14.67 8.56 12.01
C GLN A 100 -14.93 8.21 10.55
N ASP A 101 -16.17 8.37 10.12
CA ASP A 101 -16.51 8.27 8.70
C ASP A 101 -16.00 9.51 7.92
N ARG A 102 -16.23 9.51 6.60
CA ARG A 102 -15.87 10.64 5.71
C ARG A 102 -16.58 11.97 6.04
N TYR A 103 -17.59 11.94 6.92
CA TYR A 103 -18.32 13.11 7.39
C TYR A 103 -17.96 13.51 8.83
N GLY A 104 -16.98 12.85 9.45
CA GLY A 104 -16.53 13.10 10.83
C GLY A 104 -17.39 12.46 11.91
N ARG A 105 -18.36 11.60 11.56
CA ARG A 105 -19.24 10.91 12.54
C ARG A 105 -18.52 9.68 13.11
N PRO A 106 -18.72 9.35 14.40
CA PRO A 106 -18.15 8.16 15.01
C PRO A 106 -18.48 6.89 14.21
N LEU A 107 -17.48 6.03 14.01
CA LEU A 107 -17.58 4.80 13.26
C LEU A 107 -16.81 3.68 13.97
N GLU A 108 -17.43 2.51 14.06
CA GLU A 108 -16.77 1.26 14.47
C GLU A 108 -16.43 0.46 13.23
N VAL A 109 -15.22 -0.09 13.22
CA VAL A 109 -14.75 -0.97 12.14
C VAL A 109 -14.45 -2.35 12.72
N TYR A 110 -14.97 -3.38 12.07
CA TYR A 110 -14.77 -4.78 12.41
C TYR A 110 -13.93 -5.46 11.33
N LYS A 111 -13.13 -6.46 11.71
CA LYS A 111 -12.48 -7.37 10.78
C LYS A 111 -13.37 -8.59 10.64
N TYR A 112 -13.81 -8.90 9.42
CA TYR A 112 -14.65 -10.04 9.14
C TYR A 112 -14.54 -10.48 7.69
N ALA A 113 -14.20 -11.74 7.47
CA ALA A 113 -13.95 -12.30 6.15
C ALA A 113 -14.72 -13.63 5.90
N GLY A 114 -15.89 -13.81 6.55
CA GLY A 114 -16.77 -14.92 6.26
C GLY A 114 -17.23 -14.93 4.79
N ARG A 115 -17.54 -16.10 4.26
CA ARG A 115 -17.82 -16.39 2.83
C ARG A 115 -18.74 -15.36 2.17
N GLU A 116 -19.93 -15.10 2.76
CA GLU A 116 -20.90 -14.17 2.19
C GLU A 116 -20.38 -12.73 2.20
N SER A 117 -19.64 -12.34 3.26
CA SER A 117 -19.03 -11.02 3.37
C SER A 117 -18.01 -10.78 2.25
N VAL A 118 -17.12 -11.74 2.00
CA VAL A 118 -16.11 -11.66 0.93
C VAL A 118 -16.77 -11.48 -0.42
N ILE A 119 -17.80 -12.27 -0.74
CA ILE A 119 -18.51 -12.18 -2.02
C ILE A 119 -19.23 -10.83 -2.14
N GLN A 120 -19.94 -10.40 -1.10
CA GLN A 120 -20.66 -9.12 -1.07
C GLN A 120 -19.71 -7.92 -1.25
N GLU A 121 -18.60 -7.89 -0.53
CA GLU A 121 -17.62 -6.80 -0.62
C GLU A 121 -16.98 -6.74 -2.01
N CYS A 122 -16.64 -7.89 -2.60
CA CYS A 122 -16.12 -7.95 -3.96
C CYS A 122 -17.11 -7.37 -4.97
N GLU A 123 -18.39 -7.77 -4.91
CA GLU A 123 -19.43 -7.26 -5.80
C GLU A 123 -19.69 -5.77 -5.61
N GLN A 124 -19.62 -5.28 -4.37
CA GLN A 124 -19.70 -3.85 -4.08
C GLN A 124 -18.51 -3.08 -4.66
N SER A 125 -17.29 -3.62 -4.56
CA SER A 125 -16.08 -3.04 -5.14
C SER A 125 -16.16 -2.98 -6.66
N LEU A 126 -16.61 -4.04 -7.33
CA LEU A 126 -16.86 -4.05 -8.79
C LEU A 126 -17.81 -2.92 -9.22
N ARG A 127 -18.91 -2.71 -8.47
CA ARG A 127 -19.86 -1.61 -8.75
C ARG A 127 -19.23 -0.23 -8.58
N ARG A 128 -18.47 0.01 -7.47
CA ARG A 128 -17.80 1.30 -7.21
C ARG A 128 -16.68 1.59 -8.19
N LEU A 129 -15.91 0.57 -8.55
CA LEU A 129 -14.83 0.65 -9.55
C LEU A 129 -15.35 0.68 -11.01
N ARG A 130 -16.65 0.42 -11.24
CA ARG A 130 -17.30 0.40 -12.56
C ARG A 130 -16.59 -0.57 -13.52
N THR A 131 -16.29 -1.78 -13.04
CA THR A 131 -15.58 -2.81 -13.79
C THR A 131 -16.22 -4.18 -13.58
N ASP A 132 -16.01 -5.08 -14.51
CA ASP A 132 -16.49 -6.47 -14.46
C ASP A 132 -15.51 -7.42 -13.73
N HIS A 133 -14.25 -7.02 -13.57
CA HIS A 133 -13.27 -7.84 -12.87
C HIS A 133 -12.23 -7.00 -12.11
N ILE A 134 -11.64 -7.62 -11.08
CA ILE A 134 -10.52 -7.13 -10.27
C ILE A 134 -9.28 -7.96 -10.62
N ASP A 135 -8.15 -7.30 -10.88
CA ASP A 135 -6.91 -8.02 -11.22
C ASP A 135 -6.29 -8.72 -10.00
N LEU A 136 -6.34 -8.08 -8.83
CA LEU A 136 -5.87 -8.67 -7.57
C LEU A 136 -6.81 -8.29 -6.43
N LEU A 137 -7.53 -9.27 -5.89
CA LEU A 137 -8.33 -9.10 -4.66
C LEU A 137 -7.51 -9.58 -3.47
N GLN A 138 -7.45 -8.76 -2.41
CA GLN A 138 -6.60 -9.02 -1.26
C GLN A 138 -7.41 -9.07 0.04
N HIS A 139 -7.18 -10.10 0.88
CA HIS A 139 -7.65 -10.04 2.26
C HIS A 139 -6.83 -9.01 3.02
N HIS A 140 -7.47 -7.93 3.50
CA HIS A 140 -6.79 -6.74 4.02
C HIS A 140 -5.98 -7.01 5.29
N THR A 141 -6.52 -7.86 6.15
CA THR A 141 -5.88 -8.36 7.37
C THR A 141 -6.65 -9.56 7.88
N PRO A 142 -5.99 -10.60 8.41
CA PRO A 142 -6.71 -11.72 9.00
C PRO A 142 -7.57 -11.25 10.17
N ASP A 143 -8.71 -11.91 10.36
CA ASP A 143 -9.52 -11.79 11.58
C ASP A 143 -9.45 -13.10 12.39
N GLY A 144 -9.61 -12.99 13.71
CA GLY A 144 -9.56 -14.14 14.61
C GLY A 144 -10.85 -14.95 14.67
N THR A 145 -11.88 -14.60 13.89
CA THR A 145 -13.22 -15.19 13.98
C THR A 145 -13.60 -16.05 12.77
N THR A 146 -12.89 -15.87 11.64
CA THR A 146 -13.12 -16.62 10.41
C THR A 146 -11.94 -17.54 10.11
N PRO A 147 -12.13 -18.84 9.88
CA PRO A 147 -11.06 -19.70 9.40
C PRO A 147 -10.48 -19.21 8.07
N ILE A 148 -9.16 -19.21 7.94
CA ILE A 148 -8.48 -18.80 6.69
C ILE A 148 -8.97 -19.64 5.50
N SER A 149 -9.22 -20.93 5.70
CA SER A 149 -9.76 -21.82 4.68
C SER A 149 -11.09 -21.32 4.10
N GLU A 150 -12.03 -20.87 4.94
CA GLU A 150 -13.33 -20.35 4.50
C GLU A 150 -13.16 -19.09 3.64
N THR A 151 -12.29 -18.17 4.08
CA THR A 151 -11.96 -16.95 3.35
C THR A 151 -11.34 -17.29 1.99
N MET A 152 -10.36 -18.18 1.95
CA MET A 152 -9.67 -18.56 0.72
C MET A 152 -10.61 -19.28 -0.27
N GLU A 153 -11.47 -20.17 0.20
CA GLU A 153 -12.50 -20.82 -0.64
C GLU A 153 -13.46 -19.81 -1.26
N ALA A 154 -13.86 -18.78 -0.51
CA ALA A 154 -14.70 -17.73 -1.05
C ALA A 154 -13.98 -16.92 -2.16
N MET A 155 -12.69 -16.64 -1.98
CA MET A 155 -11.87 -15.97 -3.00
C MET A 155 -11.69 -16.82 -4.26
N GLU A 156 -11.41 -18.13 -4.11
CA GLU A 156 -11.32 -19.07 -5.25
C GLU A 156 -12.65 -19.15 -6.03
N ARG A 157 -13.80 -19.10 -5.35
CA ARG A 157 -15.09 -19.01 -6.01
C ARG A 157 -15.24 -17.76 -6.87
N LEU A 158 -14.74 -16.60 -6.39
CA LEU A 158 -14.74 -15.35 -7.17
C LEU A 158 -13.82 -15.44 -8.38
N VAL A 159 -12.70 -16.15 -8.28
CA VAL A 159 -11.81 -16.43 -9.43
C VAL A 159 -12.53 -17.33 -10.46
N GLN A 160 -13.18 -18.40 -10.02
CA GLN A 160 -13.96 -19.31 -10.88
C GLN A 160 -15.12 -18.58 -11.60
N GLN A 161 -15.69 -17.55 -10.97
CA GLN A 161 -16.72 -16.70 -11.57
C GLN A 161 -16.17 -15.63 -12.53
N GLY A 162 -14.85 -15.52 -12.67
CA GLY A 162 -14.19 -14.48 -13.50
C GLY A 162 -14.26 -13.06 -12.92
N LYS A 163 -14.76 -12.89 -11.69
CA LYS A 163 -14.84 -11.58 -11.02
C LYS A 163 -13.47 -11.10 -10.49
N VAL A 164 -12.57 -12.05 -10.21
CA VAL A 164 -11.22 -11.83 -9.70
C VAL A 164 -10.25 -12.64 -10.54
N ARG A 165 -9.11 -12.03 -10.93
CA ARG A 165 -8.07 -12.77 -11.66
C ARG A 165 -7.10 -13.47 -10.72
N TYR A 166 -6.66 -12.79 -9.66
CA TYR A 166 -5.66 -13.30 -8.72
C TYR A 166 -6.03 -12.99 -7.28
N ILE A 167 -5.58 -13.88 -6.38
CA ILE A 167 -5.78 -13.81 -4.95
C ILE A 167 -4.48 -13.32 -4.29
N GLY A 168 -4.58 -12.31 -3.43
CA GLY A 168 -3.53 -11.86 -2.54
C GLY A 168 -4.00 -11.80 -1.09
N VAL A 169 -3.05 -11.64 -0.21
CA VAL A 169 -3.30 -11.37 1.21
C VAL A 169 -2.55 -10.12 1.65
N SER A 170 -2.81 -9.65 2.86
CA SER A 170 -2.10 -8.51 3.43
C SER A 170 -1.95 -8.68 4.93
N ASN A 171 -0.76 -8.35 5.46
CA ASN A 171 -0.44 -8.44 6.88
C ASN A 171 -0.52 -9.86 7.47
N TYR A 172 -0.26 -10.88 6.66
CA TYR A 172 -0.21 -12.26 7.11
C TYR A 172 1.15 -12.58 7.76
N THR A 173 1.14 -13.45 8.77
CA THR A 173 2.36 -14.11 9.24
C THR A 173 2.77 -15.23 8.28
N VAL A 174 3.97 -15.79 8.48
CA VAL A 174 4.43 -16.95 7.68
C VAL A 174 3.47 -18.13 7.84
N GLU A 175 3.01 -18.40 9.07
CA GLU A 175 2.08 -19.49 9.36
C GLU A 175 0.73 -19.29 8.65
N GLN A 176 0.19 -18.08 8.73
CA GLN A 176 -1.09 -17.72 8.09
C GLN A 176 -0.98 -17.77 6.55
N LEU A 177 0.15 -17.28 6.02
CA LEU A 177 0.41 -17.34 4.58
C LEU A 177 0.55 -18.78 4.09
N ASN A 178 1.20 -19.65 4.87
CA ASN A 178 1.30 -21.07 4.56
C ASN A 178 -0.08 -21.74 4.55
N GLU A 179 -0.89 -21.52 5.60
CA GLU A 179 -2.27 -22.02 5.67
C GLU A 179 -3.12 -21.53 4.48
N ALA A 180 -3.05 -20.24 4.15
CA ALA A 180 -3.80 -19.69 3.02
C ALA A 180 -3.42 -20.35 1.69
N ARG A 181 -2.15 -20.68 1.49
CA ARG A 181 -1.66 -21.35 0.28
C ARG A 181 -2.07 -22.82 0.15
N ASP A 182 -2.43 -23.46 1.25
CA ASP A 182 -3.00 -24.81 1.22
C ASP A 182 -4.43 -24.82 0.65
N HIS A 183 -5.13 -23.66 0.67
CA HIS A 183 -6.53 -23.53 0.25
C HIS A 183 -6.75 -22.69 -1.02
N ALA A 184 -5.78 -21.85 -1.40
CA ALA A 184 -5.89 -21.00 -2.58
C ALA A 184 -4.52 -20.69 -3.22
N ARG A 185 -4.55 -20.34 -4.52
CA ARG A 185 -3.35 -19.87 -5.21
C ARG A 185 -3.05 -18.42 -4.84
N VAL A 186 -2.48 -18.19 -3.66
CA VAL A 186 -2.06 -16.86 -3.19
C VAL A 186 -0.83 -16.40 -3.96
N VAL A 187 -0.92 -15.26 -4.67
CA VAL A 187 0.19 -14.74 -5.50
C VAL A 187 0.99 -13.65 -4.81
N SER A 188 0.44 -13.00 -3.77
CA SER A 188 1.14 -11.89 -3.09
C SER A 188 0.76 -11.78 -1.62
N ASP A 189 1.69 -11.23 -0.83
CA ASP A 189 1.39 -10.64 0.48
C ASP A 189 1.77 -9.15 0.48
N GLN A 190 0.80 -8.31 0.87
CA GLN A 190 0.97 -6.86 0.97
C GLN A 190 1.30 -6.47 2.41
N VAL A 191 2.51 -5.95 2.65
CA VAL A 191 3.06 -5.73 4.00
C VAL A 191 3.68 -4.34 4.17
N PRO A 192 3.75 -3.82 5.43
CA PRO A 192 4.45 -2.56 5.68
C PRO A 192 5.95 -2.77 5.49
N TYR A 193 6.57 -1.98 4.61
CA TYR A 193 8.00 -2.01 4.44
C TYR A 193 8.56 -0.63 4.09
N SER A 194 9.58 -0.21 4.83
CA SER A 194 10.29 1.05 4.62
C SER A 194 11.67 0.99 5.28
N MET A 195 12.49 2.00 5.08
CA MET A 195 13.74 2.18 5.84
C MET A 195 13.57 2.08 7.36
N LEU A 196 12.38 2.42 7.89
CA LEU A 196 12.08 2.42 9.34
C LEU A 196 11.30 1.17 9.81
N LYS A 197 10.84 0.33 8.88
CA LYS A 197 10.06 -0.89 9.15
C LYS A 197 10.60 -2.04 8.33
N ARG A 198 11.50 -2.82 8.93
CA ARG A 198 12.24 -3.89 8.25
C ARG A 198 12.03 -5.29 8.84
N ALA A 199 11.13 -5.43 9.82
CA ALA A 199 10.92 -6.71 10.53
C ALA A 199 10.60 -7.89 9.58
N VAL A 200 9.88 -7.65 8.48
CA VAL A 200 9.53 -8.68 7.49
C VAL A 200 10.74 -9.27 6.75
N GLU A 201 11.92 -8.65 6.84
CA GLU A 201 13.16 -9.18 6.26
C GLU A 201 13.64 -10.46 6.98
N GLN A 202 13.25 -10.67 8.23
CA GLN A 202 13.74 -11.78 9.05
C GLN A 202 13.14 -13.12 8.63
N GLU A 203 11.84 -13.17 8.34
CA GLU A 203 11.11 -14.41 8.08
C GLU A 203 10.25 -14.34 6.82
N LEU A 204 9.37 -13.35 6.71
CA LEU A 204 8.34 -13.31 5.67
C LEU A 204 8.92 -13.14 4.25
N ILE A 205 9.90 -12.25 4.07
CA ILE A 205 10.52 -12.05 2.75
C ILE A 205 11.28 -13.30 2.30
N PRO A 206 12.13 -13.94 3.13
CA PRO A 206 12.78 -15.22 2.77
C PRO A 206 11.79 -16.32 2.46
N TYR A 207 10.74 -16.49 3.29
CA TYR A 207 9.69 -17.47 3.05
C TYR A 207 8.98 -17.21 1.71
N SER A 208 8.58 -15.97 1.46
CA SER A 208 7.88 -15.59 0.23
C SER A 208 8.73 -15.83 -1.02
N ALA A 209 10.02 -15.52 -0.96
CA ALA A 209 10.96 -15.78 -2.06
C ALA A 209 11.10 -17.28 -2.34
N GLN A 210 11.21 -18.12 -1.30
CA GLN A 210 11.29 -19.57 -1.43
C GLN A 210 10.03 -20.18 -2.07
N HIS A 211 8.86 -19.60 -1.79
CA HIS A 211 7.57 -20.13 -2.22
C HIS A 211 6.98 -19.38 -3.42
N GLY A 212 7.73 -18.42 -3.99
CA GLY A 212 7.32 -17.68 -5.18
C GLY A 212 6.19 -16.67 -4.92
N VAL A 213 5.95 -16.23 -3.67
CA VAL A 213 4.94 -15.23 -3.34
C VAL A 213 5.53 -13.82 -3.54
N GLY A 214 4.83 -12.94 -4.25
CA GLY A 214 5.27 -11.56 -4.46
C GLY A 214 5.05 -10.69 -3.23
N ILE A 215 6.02 -9.86 -2.86
CA ILE A 215 5.89 -8.88 -1.78
C ILE A 215 5.49 -7.52 -2.36
N ILE A 216 4.32 -7.03 -1.94
CA ILE A 216 3.82 -5.69 -2.23
C ILE A 216 4.08 -4.82 -1.00
N ALA A 217 5.05 -3.91 -1.09
CA ALA A 217 5.46 -3.09 0.05
C ALA A 217 4.63 -1.81 0.15
N TYR A 218 3.85 -1.64 1.23
CA TYR A 218 3.12 -0.40 1.45
C TYR A 218 3.83 0.55 2.43
N SER A 219 3.54 1.85 2.31
CA SER A 219 4.14 2.94 3.09
C SER A 219 5.67 3.06 2.96
N PRO A 220 6.29 2.91 1.78
CA PRO A 220 7.75 2.93 1.63
C PRO A 220 8.37 4.29 2.02
N LEU A 221 7.60 5.39 1.97
CA LEU A 221 8.01 6.72 2.44
C LEU A 221 7.61 7.01 3.90
N GLU A 222 7.15 5.99 4.66
CA GLU A 222 6.64 6.15 6.03
C GLU A 222 5.69 7.34 6.16
N ARG A 223 4.63 7.32 5.34
CA ARG A 223 3.58 8.37 5.28
C ARG A 223 4.14 9.76 5.00
N GLY A 224 5.24 9.83 4.26
CA GLY A 224 5.93 11.05 3.87
C GLY A 224 7.03 11.53 4.83
N LEU A 225 7.29 10.83 5.94
CA LEU A 225 8.36 11.18 6.88
C LEU A 225 9.74 11.13 6.18
N LEU A 226 9.97 10.10 5.39
CA LEU A 226 11.23 9.86 4.68
C LEU A 226 11.47 10.79 3.47
N THR A 227 10.58 11.74 3.21
CA THR A 227 10.84 12.82 2.23
C THR A 227 11.65 13.98 2.82
N GLY A 228 11.80 14.02 4.15
CA GLY A 228 12.50 15.10 4.86
C GLY A 228 11.76 16.44 4.90
N LYS A 229 10.45 16.46 4.57
CA LYS A 229 9.65 17.70 4.56
C LYS A 229 9.16 18.13 5.95
N TYR A 230 9.08 17.22 6.90
CA TYR A 230 8.56 17.53 8.23
C TYR A 230 9.66 18.09 9.15
N ARG A 231 9.28 19.07 9.98
CA ARG A 231 10.14 19.65 11.03
C ARG A 231 9.63 19.22 12.41
N PRO A 232 10.49 19.15 13.43
CA PRO A 232 10.04 19.00 14.81
C PRO A 232 8.93 20.01 15.14
N GLY A 233 7.89 19.59 15.84
CA GLY A 233 6.72 20.43 16.14
C GLY A 233 5.70 20.57 15.01
N HIS A 234 5.82 19.82 13.93
CA HIS A 234 4.81 19.83 12.84
C HIS A 234 3.43 19.42 13.35
N VAL A 235 2.42 20.22 13.04
CA VAL A 235 1.02 19.97 13.40
C VAL A 235 0.27 19.47 12.16
N PHE A 236 -0.38 18.34 12.29
CA PHE A 236 -1.23 17.78 11.23
C PHE A 236 -2.64 18.31 11.32
N ALA A 237 -3.38 18.22 10.21
CA ALA A 237 -4.80 18.60 10.19
C ALA A 237 -5.62 17.70 11.14
N PRO A 238 -6.76 18.19 11.66
CA PRO A 238 -7.68 17.36 12.44
C PRO A 238 -8.08 16.10 11.67
N GLY A 239 -8.16 14.95 12.36
CA GLY A 239 -8.48 13.65 11.75
C GLY A 239 -7.34 13.00 10.95
N ASP A 240 -6.15 13.58 10.94
CA ASP A 240 -4.97 12.96 10.34
C ASP A 240 -4.34 11.97 11.32
N HIS A 241 -4.23 10.70 10.91
CA HIS A 241 -3.73 9.59 11.75
C HIS A 241 -2.25 9.72 12.15
N ARG A 242 -1.50 10.63 11.51
CA ARG A 242 -0.11 10.93 11.89
C ARG A 242 -0.02 11.73 13.18
N THR A 243 -1.12 12.40 13.57
CA THR A 243 -1.23 13.06 14.87
C THR A 243 -1.08 12.01 15.98
N GLY A 244 -0.11 12.18 16.85
CA GLY A 244 0.18 11.22 17.94
C GLY A 244 0.90 9.93 17.51
N HIS A 245 1.14 9.70 16.21
CA HIS A 245 1.90 8.54 15.77
C HIS A 245 3.37 8.64 16.18
N LYS A 246 3.91 7.57 16.79
CA LYS A 246 5.24 7.55 17.42
C LYS A 246 6.37 8.03 16.49
N HIS A 247 6.36 7.67 15.21
CA HIS A 247 7.36 8.12 14.24
C HIS A 247 7.34 9.64 14.02
N PHE A 248 6.22 10.31 14.25
CA PHE A 248 6.05 11.76 14.05
C PHE A 248 6.23 12.58 15.33
N ARG A 249 6.67 11.98 16.45
CA ARG A 249 7.13 12.74 17.63
C ARG A 249 8.31 13.62 17.22
N SER A 250 8.40 14.82 17.75
CA SER A 250 9.42 15.81 17.40
C SER A 250 10.86 15.25 17.43
N GLN A 251 11.19 14.48 18.47
CA GLN A 251 12.49 13.84 18.61
C GLN A 251 12.78 12.80 17.52
N ASN A 252 11.77 12.03 17.09
CA ASN A 252 11.92 11.06 16.01
C ASN A 252 12.03 11.74 14.64
N ILE A 253 11.25 12.81 14.40
CA ILE A 253 11.42 13.65 13.20
C ILE A 253 12.85 14.22 13.14
N GLN A 254 13.39 14.69 14.26
CA GLN A 254 14.76 15.20 14.33
C GLN A 254 15.80 14.12 13.98
N ARG A 255 15.65 12.92 14.56
CA ARG A 255 16.55 11.76 14.31
C ARG A 255 16.49 11.32 12.85
N VAL A 256 15.28 11.17 12.30
CA VAL A 256 15.08 10.80 10.88
C VAL A 256 15.65 11.88 9.97
N ASN A 257 15.46 13.16 10.26
CA ASN A 257 16.04 14.24 9.47
C ASN A 257 17.57 14.24 9.53
N ALA A 258 18.17 13.90 10.67
CA ALA A 258 19.64 13.77 10.78
C ALA A 258 20.16 12.65 9.87
N MET A 259 19.50 11.48 9.89
CA MET A 259 19.81 10.38 8.98
C MET A 259 19.61 10.79 7.51
N LEU A 260 18.48 11.41 7.15
CA LEU A 260 18.22 11.90 5.79
C LEU A 260 19.24 12.96 5.32
N ASN A 261 19.77 13.79 6.23
CA ASN A 261 20.81 14.76 5.88
C ASN A 261 22.11 14.07 5.43
N ALA A 262 22.44 12.89 5.97
CA ALA A 262 23.58 12.11 5.48
C ALA A 262 23.35 11.56 4.06
N LEU A 263 22.10 11.42 3.62
CA LEU A 263 21.74 10.95 2.28
C LEU A 263 21.63 12.07 1.23
N ARG A 264 21.55 13.35 1.65
CA ARG A 264 21.42 14.50 0.73
C ARG A 264 22.54 14.60 -0.31
N PRO A 265 23.82 14.34 0.01
CA PRO A 265 24.87 14.38 -1.01
C PRO A 265 24.61 13.38 -2.14
N ILE A 266 24.17 12.15 -1.82
CA ILE A 266 23.83 11.13 -2.82
C ILE A 266 22.65 11.61 -3.67
N ALA A 267 21.59 12.15 -3.04
CA ALA A 267 20.43 12.65 -3.76
C ALA A 267 20.80 13.82 -4.71
N ALA A 268 21.65 14.73 -4.25
CA ALA A 268 22.12 15.86 -5.04
C ALA A 268 22.98 15.40 -6.24
N ASP A 269 23.90 14.47 -6.03
CA ASP A 269 24.73 13.89 -7.09
C ASP A 269 23.88 13.19 -8.17
N LYS A 270 22.80 12.51 -7.76
CA LYS A 270 21.85 11.86 -8.65
C LYS A 270 20.82 12.83 -9.27
N GLY A 271 20.79 14.09 -8.87
CA GLY A 271 19.79 15.05 -9.33
C GLY A 271 18.35 14.63 -8.96
N CYS A 272 18.17 13.96 -7.80
CA CYS A 272 16.89 13.45 -7.37
C CYS A 272 16.47 13.97 -5.99
N THR A 273 15.18 13.82 -5.64
CA THR A 273 14.69 14.14 -4.30
C THR A 273 15.04 13.01 -3.32
N LEU A 274 15.04 13.33 -2.00
CA LEU A 274 15.18 12.30 -0.96
C LEU A 274 14.09 11.22 -1.08
N GLY A 275 12.85 11.61 -1.39
CA GLY A 275 11.76 10.66 -1.61
C GLY A 275 12.06 9.67 -2.73
N GLN A 276 12.58 10.14 -3.85
CA GLN A 276 12.98 9.29 -4.99
C GLN A 276 14.14 8.37 -4.63
N LEU A 277 15.15 8.88 -3.91
CA LEU A 277 16.27 8.08 -3.42
C LEU A 277 15.79 6.93 -2.50
N VAL A 278 14.91 7.26 -1.54
CA VAL A 278 14.32 6.30 -0.61
C VAL A 278 13.48 5.24 -1.34
N LEU A 279 12.65 5.64 -2.30
CA LEU A 279 11.86 4.69 -3.11
C LEU A 279 12.78 3.76 -3.90
N ARG A 280 13.84 4.28 -4.51
CA ARG A 280 14.79 3.45 -5.25
C ARG A 280 15.50 2.46 -4.35
N TRP A 281 16.03 2.91 -3.21
CA TRP A 281 16.66 2.04 -2.22
C TRP A 281 15.71 0.93 -1.74
N THR A 282 14.47 1.29 -1.44
CA THR A 282 13.45 0.35 -0.95
C THR A 282 13.13 -0.72 -2.01
N LEU A 283 12.99 -0.32 -3.28
CA LEU A 283 12.74 -1.24 -4.38
C LEU A 283 13.92 -2.18 -4.67
N ASP A 284 15.15 -1.72 -4.44
CA ASP A 284 16.36 -2.50 -4.64
C ASP A 284 16.61 -3.55 -3.55
N ARG A 285 15.79 -3.58 -2.50
CA ARG A 285 15.92 -4.60 -1.44
C ARG A 285 15.50 -5.97 -1.98
N PRO A 286 16.30 -7.02 -1.69
CA PRO A 286 15.97 -8.38 -2.10
C PRO A 286 14.57 -8.80 -1.63
N GLY A 287 13.81 -9.44 -2.51
CA GLY A 287 12.47 -9.96 -2.21
C GLY A 287 11.32 -8.95 -2.32
N ILE A 288 11.59 -7.65 -2.40
CA ILE A 288 10.54 -6.65 -2.67
C ILE A 288 10.17 -6.70 -4.15
N THR A 289 8.88 -6.94 -4.45
CA THR A 289 8.40 -7.02 -5.83
C THR A 289 7.97 -5.66 -6.36
N VAL A 290 7.06 -4.97 -5.66
CA VAL A 290 6.59 -3.63 -6.02
C VAL A 290 6.34 -2.77 -4.78
N LEU A 291 6.32 -1.45 -4.96
CA LEU A 291 6.02 -0.46 -3.93
C LEU A 291 4.66 0.19 -4.18
N LEU A 292 3.84 0.31 -3.13
CA LEU A 292 2.64 1.14 -3.15
C LEU A 292 2.99 2.55 -2.68
N VAL A 293 2.91 3.51 -3.59
CA VAL A 293 3.29 4.88 -3.31
C VAL A 293 2.09 5.81 -3.52
N GLY A 294 1.67 6.47 -2.45
CA GLY A 294 0.56 7.43 -2.49
C GLY A 294 0.99 8.80 -3.04
N ALA A 295 0.04 9.49 -3.67
CA ALA A 295 0.17 10.89 -4.04
C ALA A 295 -1.15 11.63 -3.80
N ARG A 296 -1.07 12.91 -3.40
CA ARG A 296 -2.25 13.77 -3.16
C ARG A 296 -2.51 14.74 -4.32
N ASP A 297 -1.55 14.89 -5.23
CA ASP A 297 -1.62 15.75 -6.41
C ASP A 297 -0.79 15.17 -7.57
N ALA A 298 -1.00 15.71 -8.78
CA ALA A 298 -0.33 15.28 -10.00
C ALA A 298 1.21 15.42 -9.93
N ARG A 299 1.73 16.46 -9.27
CA ARG A 299 3.16 16.70 -9.12
C ARG A 299 3.79 15.57 -8.31
N GLN A 300 3.19 15.18 -7.17
CA GLN A 300 3.69 14.07 -6.35
C GLN A 300 3.65 12.75 -7.10
N ALA A 301 2.59 12.48 -7.88
CA ALA A 301 2.48 11.26 -8.68
C ALA A 301 3.63 11.15 -9.72
N THR A 302 3.90 12.24 -10.45
CA THR A 302 5.00 12.31 -11.40
C THR A 302 6.37 12.20 -10.71
N GLU A 303 6.54 12.86 -9.56
CA GLU A 303 7.77 12.78 -8.75
C GLU A 303 8.02 11.33 -8.31
N ASN A 304 7.01 10.61 -7.83
CA ASN A 304 7.12 9.20 -7.46
C ASN A 304 7.55 8.32 -8.65
N ALA A 305 6.95 8.50 -9.83
CA ALA A 305 7.31 7.76 -11.04
C ALA A 305 8.79 7.98 -11.43
N ASN A 306 9.30 9.18 -11.26
CA ASN A 306 10.69 9.53 -11.57
C ASN A 306 11.72 8.83 -10.64
N ALA A 307 11.31 8.24 -9.52
CA ALA A 307 12.20 7.42 -8.71
C ALA A 307 12.84 6.27 -9.51
N MET A 308 12.19 5.81 -10.58
CA MET A 308 12.71 4.75 -11.46
C MET A 308 13.87 5.19 -12.34
N LYS A 309 14.15 6.48 -12.45
CA LYS A 309 15.32 7.02 -13.14
C LYS A 309 16.59 7.01 -12.26
N VAL A 310 16.42 6.82 -10.96
CA VAL A 310 17.54 6.79 -10.00
C VAL A 310 18.20 5.44 -10.03
N MET A 311 19.51 5.43 -10.19
CA MET A 311 20.35 4.22 -10.12
C MET A 311 21.34 4.37 -8.96
N LEU A 312 21.34 3.40 -8.06
CA LEU A 312 22.24 3.39 -6.90
C LEU A 312 23.46 2.49 -7.14
N ALA A 313 24.64 3.05 -7.01
CA ALA A 313 25.88 2.27 -6.99
C ALA A 313 26.00 1.44 -5.70
N PRO A 314 26.81 0.35 -5.69
CA PRO A 314 26.99 -0.47 -4.49
C PRO A 314 27.51 0.34 -3.28
N GLU A 315 28.39 1.31 -3.50
CA GLU A 315 28.95 2.20 -2.46
C GLU A 315 27.87 3.08 -1.84
N GLU A 316 26.99 3.63 -2.66
CA GLU A 316 25.89 4.47 -2.21
C GLU A 316 24.89 3.67 -1.37
N ARG A 317 24.59 2.44 -1.77
CA ARG A 317 23.76 1.54 -0.97
C ARG A 317 24.37 1.27 0.39
N ARG A 318 25.70 0.98 0.45
CA ARG A 318 26.41 0.79 1.74
C ARG A 318 26.36 2.05 2.61
N THR A 319 26.51 3.23 2.02
CA THR A 319 26.41 4.51 2.74
C THR A 319 25.02 4.71 3.34
N ILE A 320 23.96 4.39 2.56
CA ILE A 320 22.57 4.46 3.03
C ILE A 320 22.34 3.45 4.15
N ASP A 321 22.79 2.20 3.99
CA ASP A 321 22.62 1.15 4.99
C ASP A 321 23.34 1.50 6.30
N ALA A 322 24.55 2.04 6.25
CA ALA A 322 25.28 2.51 7.42
C ALA A 322 24.58 3.68 8.16
N ALA A 323 23.98 4.61 7.40
CA ALA A 323 23.20 5.70 7.99
C ALA A 323 21.94 5.18 8.71
N LEU A 324 21.33 4.09 8.22
CA LEU A 324 20.17 3.44 8.84
C LEU A 324 20.54 2.66 10.09
N GLU A 325 21.69 1.97 10.13
CA GLU A 325 22.17 1.23 11.30
C GLU A 325 22.38 2.14 12.52
N GLY A 326 22.79 3.40 12.29
CA GLY A 326 22.94 4.42 13.34
C GLY A 326 21.63 5.05 13.83
N LEU A 327 20.48 4.71 13.22
CA LEU A 327 19.21 5.34 13.53
C LEU A 327 18.46 4.60 14.64
N VAL A 328 18.32 5.24 15.80
CA VAL A 328 17.52 4.74 16.93
C VAL A 328 16.30 5.64 17.11
N LEU A 329 15.09 5.08 17.02
CA LEU A 329 13.83 5.78 17.24
C LEU A 329 13.25 5.45 18.63
N ASP A 330 12.61 6.44 19.24
CA ASP A 330 11.83 6.25 20.47
C ASP A 330 10.39 5.84 20.09
N LEU A 331 10.10 4.55 20.22
CA LEU A 331 8.83 3.96 19.90
C LEU A 331 8.03 3.44 21.10
N HIS A 332 8.44 3.82 22.32
CA HIS A 332 7.76 3.43 23.57
C HIS A 332 6.63 4.37 23.97
#